data_86abce6fd93c476a8275624ecca4cc83
#
_entry.id   86abce6fd93c476a8275624ecca4cc83
#
_cell.length_a   1.000
_cell.length_b   1.000
_cell.length_c   1.000
_cell.angle_alpha   90.00
_cell.angle_beta   90.00
_cell.angle_gamma   90.00
#
_symmetry.space_group_name_H-M   'P 1'
#
loop_
_entity.id
_entity.type
_entity.pdbx_description
1 polymer ?
#
loop_
_entity_poly.entity_id
_entity_poly.type
_entity_poly.pdbx_seq_one_letter_code
_entity_poly.pdbx_strand_id
1 'polypeptide(L)'
;MIAAGLAKVNHCSTKLPEAFGFLLKCRPRTRHPLDVVPIMLILGIETSCDETGVALFDAQRGLLAHALYSQIGMHADYGGVVPELASRDHVRKLLPLCDEVLAQAGKARSDIEGIAYTAGPGLVGALMVGGSVAHALGFALGIPVLGVHHMEGHLLAPMLEDNPPAFPFVALLVSGGHTQLVRVDGLGEYQMLGESVDDAAGEAFDKTAKMLGLDYP
;
A
#
# COMPACT_ATOMS: atom_id res chain seq x y z
N MET A 1 0.24 -1.20 -5.88
CA MET A 1 -0.47 0.08 -5.65
C MET A 1 0.32 1.04 -4.76
N ILE A 2 0.77 0.63 -3.57
CA ILE A 2 1.47 1.48 -2.59
C ILE A 2 2.81 2.03 -3.10
N ALA A 3 3.59 1.22 -3.82
CA ALA A 3 4.91 1.62 -4.33
C ALA A 3 4.86 2.80 -5.34
N ALA A 4 3.80 2.92 -6.11
CA ALA A 4 3.67 3.97 -7.12
C ALA A 4 3.34 5.36 -6.54
N GLY A 5 2.59 5.40 -5.44
CA GLY A 5 2.30 6.65 -4.74
C GLY A 5 3.57 7.36 -4.24
N LEU A 6 4.59 6.60 -3.87
CA LEU A 6 5.82 7.10 -3.27
C LEU A 6 6.83 7.71 -4.23
N ALA A 7 6.91 7.23 -5.45
CA ALA A 7 7.87 7.75 -6.42
C ALA A 7 7.61 9.22 -6.78
N LYS A 8 6.39 9.70 -6.58
CA LYS A 8 5.99 11.09 -6.87
C LYS A 8 6.05 12.04 -5.66
N VAL A 9 6.20 11.51 -4.43
CA VAL A 9 6.21 12.33 -3.18
C VAL A 9 7.50 13.16 -3.02
N ASN A 10 8.54 12.92 -3.81
CA ASN A 10 9.79 13.70 -3.73
C ASN A 10 9.66 15.18 -4.17
N HIS A 11 8.49 15.67 -4.56
CA HIS A 11 8.27 17.07 -4.98
C HIS A 11 7.35 17.88 -4.06
N CYS A 12 6.88 17.33 -2.95
CA CYS A 12 5.98 18.06 -2.05
C CYS A 12 6.76 18.71 -0.90
N SER A 13 6.66 20.03 -0.89
CA SER A 13 7.09 20.94 0.17
C SER A 13 6.46 20.56 1.52
N THR A 14 7.34 20.34 2.47
CA THR A 14 7.20 20.35 3.93
C THR A 14 5.97 21.06 4.49
N LYS A 15 4.89 20.32 4.81
CA LYS A 15 3.98 20.57 5.94
C LYS A 15 3.24 19.28 6.29
N LEU A 16 3.92 18.39 7.02
CA LEU A 16 3.25 17.29 7.73
C LEU A 16 2.70 17.83 9.07
N PRO A 17 1.51 17.42 9.51
CA PRO A 17 0.99 17.80 10.83
C PRO A 17 1.91 17.28 11.94
N GLU A 18 2.09 18.07 13.00
CA GLU A 18 3.04 17.85 14.12
C GLU A 18 2.84 16.55 14.94
N ALA A 19 1.84 15.74 14.65
CA ALA A 19 1.56 14.51 15.38
C ALA A 19 2.49 13.32 15.06
N PHE A 20 3.38 13.42 14.06
CA PHE A 20 4.32 12.36 13.67
C PHE A 20 5.80 12.70 13.92
N GLY A 21 6.09 13.61 14.84
CA GLY A 21 7.42 14.17 15.11
C GLY A 21 8.49 13.24 15.65
N PHE A 22 8.30 11.92 15.74
CA PHE A 22 9.27 11.05 16.45
C PHE A 22 10.11 10.09 15.59
N LEU A 23 9.90 9.99 14.28
CA LEU A 23 10.55 8.95 13.47
C LEU A 23 11.43 9.43 12.30
N LEU A 24 11.69 10.71 12.11
CA LEU A 24 12.51 11.20 11.00
C LEU A 24 13.70 12.02 11.44
N LYS A 25 14.69 11.38 12.08
CA LYS A 25 16.08 11.88 12.08
C LYS A 25 16.92 11.07 11.09
N CYS A 26 16.52 11.04 9.81
CA CYS A 26 17.44 10.74 8.74
C CYS A 26 18.34 11.96 8.51
N ARG A 27 19.64 11.84 8.74
CA ARG A 27 20.62 12.87 8.35
C ARG A 27 20.56 13.05 6.83
N PRO A 28 20.34 14.27 6.31
CA PRO A 28 20.45 14.51 4.88
C PRO A 28 21.90 14.30 4.45
N ARG A 29 22.15 13.35 3.54
CA ARG A 29 23.36 13.37 2.74
C ARG A 29 23.34 14.67 1.93
N THR A 30 24.32 15.54 2.12
CA THR A 30 24.51 16.76 1.32
C THR A 30 24.55 16.39 -0.17
N ARG A 31 23.56 16.82 -0.93
CA ARG A 31 23.50 16.62 -2.38
C ARG A 31 24.12 17.83 -3.10
N HIS A 32 24.98 17.54 -4.08
CA HIS A 32 25.44 18.48 -5.09
C HIS A 32 24.31 18.76 -6.11
N PRO A 33 24.24 19.99 -6.65
CA PRO A 33 23.16 20.40 -7.57
C PRO A 33 23.50 19.98 -9.01
N LEU A 34 23.21 18.76 -9.37
CA LEU A 34 23.03 18.36 -10.77
C LEU A 34 21.79 17.47 -10.78
N ASP A 35 20.75 17.94 -11.46
CA ASP A 35 19.43 17.32 -11.59
C ASP A 35 19.46 16.00 -12.37
N VAL A 36 20.00 14.97 -11.75
CA VAL A 36 19.69 13.60 -12.11
C VAL A 36 18.64 13.15 -11.10
N VAL A 37 17.39 13.02 -11.55
CA VAL A 37 16.37 12.29 -10.76
C VAL A 37 16.98 10.94 -10.44
N PRO A 38 17.30 10.65 -9.18
CA PRO A 38 17.92 9.37 -8.86
C PRO A 38 16.96 8.26 -9.30
N ILE A 39 17.50 7.26 -9.97
CA ILE A 39 16.79 6.01 -10.21
C ILE A 39 16.41 5.52 -8.82
N MET A 40 15.12 5.54 -8.49
CA MET A 40 14.65 5.11 -7.18
C MET A 40 13.83 3.85 -7.37
N LEU A 41 14.39 2.73 -6.94
CA LEU A 41 13.70 1.44 -6.93
C LEU A 41 13.04 1.22 -5.58
N ILE A 42 11.71 1.18 -5.56
CA ILE A 42 10.90 1.09 -4.35
C ILE A 42 10.24 -0.28 -4.26
N LEU A 43 10.41 -0.94 -3.13
CA LEU A 43 9.63 -2.14 -2.76
C LEU A 43 8.39 -1.71 -2.02
N GLY A 44 7.20 -2.04 -2.54
CA GLY A 44 5.90 -1.83 -1.90
C GLY A 44 5.41 -3.09 -1.21
N ILE A 45 4.91 -2.97 0.01
CA ILE A 45 4.39 -4.06 0.85
C ILE A 45 2.98 -3.73 1.33
N GLU A 46 2.03 -4.62 1.06
CA GLU A 46 0.64 -4.54 1.51
C GLU A 46 0.26 -5.80 2.27
N THR A 47 -0.17 -5.63 3.53
CA THR A 47 -0.62 -6.72 4.40
C THR A 47 -1.77 -6.28 5.31
N SER A 48 -2.60 -5.32 4.89
CA SER A 48 -3.57 -4.70 5.81
C SER A 48 -4.76 -5.58 6.19
N CYS A 49 -5.11 -6.58 5.37
CA CYS A 49 -6.28 -7.44 5.61
C CYS A 49 -5.97 -8.92 5.33
N ASP A 50 -6.51 -9.46 4.27
CA ASP A 50 -6.46 -10.90 3.91
C ASP A 50 -5.73 -11.16 2.58
N GLU A 51 -5.04 -10.18 2.08
CA GLU A 51 -4.19 -10.29 0.89
C GLU A 51 -2.77 -9.82 1.18
N THR A 52 -1.79 -10.63 0.79
CA THR A 52 -0.38 -10.23 0.84
C THR A 52 0.02 -9.73 -0.53
N GLY A 53 0.25 -8.43 -0.66
CA GLY A 53 0.69 -7.81 -1.90
C GLY A 53 2.13 -7.31 -1.82
N VAL A 54 2.91 -7.55 -2.86
CA VAL A 54 4.25 -7.01 -3.04
C VAL A 54 4.40 -6.45 -4.43
N ALA A 55 5.04 -5.29 -4.57
CA ALA A 55 5.29 -4.68 -5.86
C ALA A 55 6.67 -4.02 -5.89
N LEU A 56 7.31 -4.02 -7.05
CA LEU A 56 8.56 -3.32 -7.30
C LEU A 56 8.31 -2.22 -8.32
N PHE A 57 8.57 -1.00 -7.91
CA PHE A 57 8.31 0.20 -8.72
C PHE A 57 9.60 0.98 -8.94
N ASP A 58 9.84 1.38 -10.18
CA ASP A 58 10.95 2.22 -10.60
C ASP A 58 10.40 3.61 -10.96
N ALA A 59 11.02 4.67 -10.43
CA ALA A 59 10.53 6.03 -10.62
C ALA A 59 10.48 6.50 -12.09
N GLN A 60 11.28 5.87 -12.97
CA GLN A 60 11.34 6.21 -14.40
C GLN A 60 10.56 5.23 -15.27
N ARG A 61 10.57 3.94 -14.92
CA ARG A 61 10.01 2.86 -15.73
C ARG A 61 8.60 2.42 -15.28
N GLY A 62 8.15 2.90 -14.12
CA GLY A 62 6.87 2.51 -13.54
C GLY A 62 6.92 1.16 -12.80
N LEU A 63 5.81 0.44 -12.81
CA LEU A 63 5.67 -0.88 -12.19
C LEU A 63 6.50 -1.92 -12.95
N LEU A 64 7.50 -2.51 -12.29
CA LEU A 64 8.37 -3.52 -12.88
C LEU A 64 7.82 -4.93 -12.71
N ALA A 65 7.33 -5.25 -11.52
CA ALA A 65 6.77 -6.54 -11.17
C ALA A 65 5.85 -6.40 -9.96
N HIS A 66 4.90 -7.31 -9.82
CA HIS A 66 4.08 -7.43 -8.63
C HIS A 66 3.64 -8.88 -8.42
N ALA A 67 3.36 -9.23 -7.17
CA ALA A 67 2.77 -10.50 -6.80
C ALA A 67 1.70 -10.27 -5.73
N LEU A 68 0.64 -11.04 -5.80
CA LEU A 68 -0.49 -11.01 -4.89
C LEU A 68 -0.81 -12.44 -4.45
N TYR A 69 -0.93 -12.64 -3.15
CA TYR A 69 -1.43 -13.87 -2.58
C TYR A 69 -2.70 -13.58 -1.79
N SER A 70 -3.81 -14.21 -2.16
CA SER A 70 -5.10 -14.06 -1.49
C SER A 70 -5.34 -15.20 -0.50
N GLN A 71 -5.86 -14.87 0.66
CA GLN A 71 -6.21 -15.81 1.73
C GLN A 71 -7.71 -16.16 1.71
N ILE A 72 -8.47 -15.73 0.69
CA ILE A 72 -9.92 -15.91 0.59
C ILE A 72 -10.31 -17.38 0.82
N GLY A 73 -9.61 -18.32 0.18
CA GLY A 73 -9.91 -19.75 0.33
C GLY A 73 -9.77 -20.26 1.77
N MET A 74 -8.82 -19.70 2.54
CA MET A 74 -8.66 -20.05 3.96
C MET A 74 -9.77 -19.46 4.84
N HIS A 75 -10.25 -18.28 4.50
CA HIS A 75 -11.26 -17.56 5.27
C HIS A 75 -12.70 -17.97 4.92
N ALA A 76 -12.92 -18.54 3.74
CA ALA A 76 -14.22 -19.00 3.28
C ALA A 76 -14.88 -19.99 4.28
N ASP A 77 -14.10 -20.91 4.85
CA ASP A 77 -14.58 -21.88 5.83
C ASP A 77 -15.12 -21.23 7.13
N TYR A 78 -14.72 -19.98 7.40
CA TYR A 78 -15.14 -19.21 8.56
C TYR A 78 -16.23 -18.19 8.25
N GLY A 79 -16.60 -18.03 6.98
CA GLY A 79 -17.57 -17.03 6.52
C GLY A 79 -17.11 -15.58 6.67
N GLY A 80 -15.80 -15.34 6.64
CA GLY A 80 -15.19 -14.03 6.75
C GLY A 80 -13.78 -14.07 7.31
N VAL A 81 -13.09 -12.93 7.30
CA VAL A 81 -11.68 -12.82 7.68
C VAL A 81 -11.48 -13.10 9.18
N VAL A 82 -10.56 -14.03 9.49
CA VAL A 82 -10.09 -14.33 10.85
C VAL A 82 -8.74 -13.65 11.07
N PRO A 83 -8.67 -12.55 11.86
CA PRO A 83 -7.48 -11.70 11.94
C PRO A 83 -6.19 -12.42 12.35
N GLU A 84 -6.29 -13.40 13.25
CA GLU A 84 -5.12 -14.16 13.70
C GLU A 84 -4.57 -15.06 12.59
N LEU A 85 -5.45 -15.73 11.84
CA LEU A 85 -5.04 -16.57 10.72
C LEU A 85 -4.41 -15.71 9.61
N ALA A 86 -5.03 -14.57 9.30
CA ALA A 86 -4.48 -13.62 8.34
C ALA A 86 -3.05 -13.21 8.70
N SER A 87 -2.83 -12.78 9.94
CA SER A 87 -1.51 -12.36 10.41
C SER A 87 -0.46 -13.47 10.30
N ARG A 88 -0.80 -14.69 10.68
CA ARG A 88 0.10 -15.85 10.60
C ARG A 88 0.47 -16.21 9.16
N ASP A 89 -0.48 -16.06 8.23
CA ASP A 89 -0.22 -16.39 6.85
C ASP A 89 0.60 -15.30 6.16
N HIS A 90 0.41 -14.03 6.47
CA HIS A 90 1.32 -12.97 6.03
C HIS A 90 2.78 -13.24 6.40
N VAL A 91 3.05 -13.73 7.63
CA VAL A 91 4.42 -14.10 8.04
C VAL A 91 5.04 -15.15 7.11
N ARG A 92 4.23 -16.10 6.61
CA ARG A 92 4.70 -17.18 5.74
C ARG A 92 4.90 -16.73 4.29
N LYS A 93 4.06 -15.79 3.83
CA LYS A 93 3.95 -15.45 2.40
C LYS A 93 4.78 -14.24 2.01
N LEU A 94 4.99 -13.28 2.90
CA LEU A 94 5.55 -11.98 2.54
C LEU A 94 6.97 -12.07 1.96
N LEU A 95 7.90 -12.75 2.63
CA LEU A 95 9.28 -12.86 2.15
C LEU A 95 9.39 -13.66 0.84
N PRO A 96 8.72 -14.82 0.67
CA PRO A 96 8.66 -15.50 -0.62
C PRO A 96 8.15 -14.62 -1.76
N LEU A 97 7.11 -13.81 -1.54
CA LEU A 97 6.59 -12.88 -2.55
C LEU A 97 7.59 -11.75 -2.87
N CYS A 98 8.33 -11.26 -1.88
CA CYS A 98 9.42 -10.30 -2.12
C CYS A 98 10.48 -10.88 -3.05
N ASP A 99 10.90 -12.13 -2.80
CA ASP A 99 11.90 -12.79 -3.64
C ASP A 99 11.36 -13.09 -5.05
N GLU A 100 10.10 -13.46 -5.17
CA GLU A 100 9.43 -13.67 -6.46
C GLU A 100 9.41 -12.39 -7.30
N VAL A 101 8.99 -11.26 -6.72
CA VAL A 101 8.90 -9.96 -7.41
C VAL A 101 10.29 -9.48 -7.85
N LEU A 102 11.30 -9.64 -7.01
CA LEU A 102 12.67 -9.32 -7.36
C LEU A 102 13.20 -10.19 -8.52
N ALA A 103 12.93 -11.50 -8.48
CA ALA A 103 13.30 -12.42 -9.54
C ALA A 103 12.61 -12.09 -10.86
N GLN A 104 11.30 -11.79 -10.85
CA GLN A 104 10.54 -11.36 -12.03
C GLN A 104 11.13 -10.10 -12.67
N ALA A 105 11.57 -9.14 -11.83
CA ALA A 105 12.16 -7.88 -12.29
C ALA A 105 13.66 -8.02 -12.67
N GLY A 106 14.29 -9.15 -12.42
CA GLY A 106 15.74 -9.34 -12.62
C GLY A 106 16.58 -8.45 -11.70
N LYS A 107 16.10 -8.22 -10.44
CA LYS A 107 16.70 -7.35 -9.44
C LYS A 107 17.15 -8.13 -8.21
N ALA A 108 18.18 -7.63 -7.53
CA ALA A 108 18.62 -8.12 -6.23
C ALA A 108 18.05 -7.28 -5.10
N ARG A 109 18.05 -7.80 -3.88
CA ARG A 109 17.64 -7.03 -2.69
C ARG A 109 18.48 -5.78 -2.47
N SER A 110 19.77 -5.83 -2.85
CA SER A 110 20.69 -4.68 -2.79
C SER A 110 20.35 -3.54 -3.74
N ASP A 111 19.51 -3.79 -4.75
CA ASP A 111 19.11 -2.76 -5.72
C ASP A 111 17.95 -1.91 -5.18
N ILE A 112 17.30 -2.35 -4.11
CA ILE A 112 16.20 -1.60 -3.48
C ILE A 112 16.77 -0.35 -2.82
N GLU A 113 16.17 0.80 -3.11
CA GLU A 113 16.60 2.11 -2.60
C GLU A 113 15.61 2.71 -1.60
N GLY A 114 14.42 2.14 -1.45
CA GLY A 114 13.42 2.52 -0.47
C GLY A 114 12.34 1.45 -0.34
N ILE A 115 11.66 1.47 0.81
CA ILE A 115 10.54 0.56 1.07
C ILE A 115 9.31 1.37 1.46
N ALA A 116 8.17 1.02 0.88
CA ALA A 116 6.87 1.52 1.24
C ALA A 116 6.04 0.40 1.83
N TYR A 117 5.32 0.65 2.91
CA TYR A 117 4.41 -0.35 3.47
C TYR A 117 3.10 0.29 3.93
N THR A 118 2.03 -0.48 3.95
CA THR A 118 0.75 -0.01 4.51
C THR A 118 0.85 0.08 6.02
N ALA A 119 0.77 1.31 6.54
CA ALA A 119 0.82 1.58 7.98
C ALA A 119 -0.57 1.52 8.65
N GLY A 120 -1.64 1.57 7.88
CA GLY A 120 -3.03 1.53 8.32
C GLY A 120 -3.96 2.35 7.42
N PRO A 121 -5.28 2.25 7.64
CA PRO A 121 -5.98 1.32 8.53
C PRO A 121 -5.94 -0.14 8.05
N GLY A 122 -6.25 -1.07 8.97
CA GLY A 122 -6.30 -2.50 8.70
C GLY A 122 -6.23 -3.34 9.98
N LEU A 123 -6.12 -4.66 9.81
CA LEU A 123 -5.98 -5.60 10.92
C LEU A 123 -4.62 -5.41 11.59
N VAL A 124 -4.60 -5.09 12.87
CA VAL A 124 -3.39 -4.71 13.60
C VAL A 124 -2.27 -5.74 13.49
N GLY A 125 -2.58 -7.03 13.63
CA GLY A 125 -1.59 -8.10 13.53
C GLY A 125 -1.02 -8.23 12.11
N ALA A 126 -1.85 -8.09 11.09
CA ALA A 126 -1.47 -8.12 9.68
C ALA A 126 -0.58 -6.90 9.32
N LEU A 127 -0.98 -5.69 9.72
CA LEU A 127 -0.16 -4.46 9.56
C LEU A 127 1.20 -4.58 10.25
N MET A 128 1.24 -5.19 11.44
CA MET A 128 2.51 -5.41 12.17
C MET A 128 3.47 -6.30 11.41
N VAL A 129 2.99 -7.30 10.66
CA VAL A 129 3.86 -8.15 9.84
C VAL A 129 4.53 -7.35 8.73
N GLY A 130 3.75 -6.63 7.92
CA GLY A 130 4.29 -5.79 6.85
C GLY A 130 5.25 -4.73 7.36
N GLY A 131 4.84 -4.00 8.41
CA GLY A 131 5.67 -2.97 9.04
C GLY A 131 6.99 -3.53 9.61
N SER A 132 6.93 -4.68 10.31
CA SER A 132 8.14 -5.30 10.88
C SER A 132 9.12 -5.73 9.79
N VAL A 133 8.64 -6.37 8.72
CA VAL A 133 9.48 -6.79 7.60
C VAL A 133 10.06 -5.58 6.87
N ALA A 134 9.24 -4.54 6.60
CA ALA A 134 9.70 -3.32 5.95
C ALA A 134 10.83 -2.64 6.75
N HIS A 135 10.64 -2.48 8.06
CA HIS A 135 11.65 -1.86 8.92
C HIS A 135 12.90 -2.73 9.09
N ALA A 136 12.76 -4.05 9.19
CA ALA A 136 13.91 -4.96 9.28
C ALA A 136 14.76 -4.93 8.00
N LEU A 137 14.13 -4.96 6.82
CA LEU A 137 14.82 -4.85 5.54
C LEU A 137 15.44 -3.46 5.37
N GLY A 138 14.70 -2.39 5.70
CA GLY A 138 15.23 -1.02 5.63
C GLY A 138 16.45 -0.82 6.52
N PHE A 139 16.44 -1.38 7.73
CA PHE A 139 17.59 -1.37 8.64
C PHE A 139 18.76 -2.17 8.07
N ALA A 140 18.53 -3.38 7.57
CA ALA A 140 19.58 -4.24 7.03
C ALA A 140 20.24 -3.67 5.77
N LEU A 141 19.46 -2.99 4.92
CA LEU A 141 19.96 -2.39 3.68
C LEU A 141 20.42 -0.94 3.84
N GLY A 142 20.15 -0.30 5.00
CA GLY A 142 20.48 1.11 5.24
C GLY A 142 19.67 2.08 4.37
N ILE A 143 18.42 1.73 4.03
CA ILE A 143 17.54 2.49 3.12
C ILE A 143 16.31 3.04 3.87
N PRO A 144 15.66 4.12 3.36
CA PRO A 144 14.48 4.69 3.98
C PRO A 144 13.28 3.76 3.90
N VAL A 145 12.42 3.83 4.93
CA VAL A 145 11.13 3.13 5.00
C VAL A 145 10.03 4.16 5.22
N LEU A 146 8.96 4.07 4.45
CA LEU A 146 7.82 4.98 4.54
C LEU A 146 6.52 4.19 4.76
N GLY A 147 5.78 4.57 5.81
CA GLY A 147 4.42 4.11 6.03
C GLY A 147 3.43 4.90 5.18
N VAL A 148 2.55 4.21 4.45
CA VAL A 148 1.53 4.80 3.58
C VAL A 148 0.15 4.46 4.12
N HIS A 149 -0.78 5.40 4.02
CA HIS A 149 -2.15 5.17 4.39
C HIS A 149 -2.84 4.24 3.36
N HIS A 150 -3.53 3.20 3.83
CA HIS A 150 -4.17 2.20 2.97
C HIS A 150 -5.11 2.84 1.92
N MET A 151 -5.95 3.77 2.36
CA MET A 151 -6.89 4.46 1.45
C MET A 151 -6.19 5.34 0.42
N GLU A 152 -5.03 5.90 0.74
CA GLU A 152 -4.21 6.64 -0.23
C GLU A 152 -3.70 5.72 -1.34
N GLY A 153 -3.33 4.49 -1.00
CA GLY A 153 -2.99 3.47 -2.00
C GLY A 153 -4.13 3.22 -3.00
N HIS A 154 -5.38 3.16 -2.51
CA HIS A 154 -6.55 3.03 -3.38
C HIS A 154 -6.81 4.29 -4.22
N LEU A 155 -6.75 5.48 -3.62
CA LEU A 155 -6.95 6.75 -4.33
C LEU A 155 -5.95 6.96 -5.47
N LEU A 156 -4.73 6.50 -5.29
CA LEU A 156 -3.64 6.67 -6.26
C LEU A 156 -3.48 5.47 -7.21
N ALA A 157 -4.28 4.40 -7.06
CA ALA A 157 -4.25 3.26 -7.96
C ALA A 157 -4.43 3.63 -9.45
N PRO A 158 -5.35 4.54 -9.81
CA PRO A 158 -5.52 4.98 -11.20
C PRO A 158 -4.28 5.65 -11.80
N MET A 159 -3.34 6.12 -10.97
CA MET A 159 -2.09 6.72 -11.43
C MET A 159 -1.10 5.68 -12.02
N LEU A 160 -1.40 4.38 -11.91
CA LEU A 160 -0.64 3.28 -12.51
C LEU A 160 -1.13 2.91 -13.91
N GLU A 161 -2.30 3.39 -14.32
CA GLU A 161 -2.86 3.13 -15.63
C GLU A 161 -2.05 3.84 -16.74
N ASP A 162 -2.17 3.34 -17.97
CA ASP A 162 -1.51 3.92 -19.15
C ASP A 162 -1.94 5.38 -19.38
N ASN A 163 -3.19 5.71 -19.05
CA ASN A 163 -3.75 7.05 -19.15
C ASN A 163 -4.22 7.53 -17.76
N PRO A 164 -3.32 7.92 -16.87
CA PRO A 164 -3.68 8.34 -15.54
C PRO A 164 -4.50 9.62 -15.56
N PRO A 165 -5.47 9.78 -14.65
CA PRO A 165 -6.24 11.02 -14.54
C PRO A 165 -5.33 12.19 -14.17
N ALA A 166 -5.61 13.36 -14.74
CA ALA A 166 -4.97 14.61 -14.32
C ALA A 166 -5.58 15.11 -13.01
N PHE A 167 -4.77 15.72 -12.14
CA PHE A 167 -5.28 16.42 -10.96
C PHE A 167 -5.94 17.76 -11.35
N PRO A 168 -7.03 18.20 -10.68
CA PRO A 168 -7.79 17.44 -9.68
C PRO A 168 -8.74 16.42 -10.33
N PHE A 169 -9.05 15.36 -9.62
CA PHE A 169 -10.10 14.41 -9.99
C PHE A 169 -10.95 14.01 -8.78
N VAL A 170 -12.10 13.39 -9.03
CA VAL A 170 -12.96 12.83 -7.98
C VAL A 170 -12.89 11.32 -8.06
N ALA A 171 -12.56 10.68 -6.94
CA ALA A 171 -12.51 9.23 -6.78
C ALA A 171 -13.72 8.74 -5.97
N LEU A 172 -14.39 7.70 -6.46
CA LEU A 172 -15.31 6.90 -5.69
C LEU A 172 -14.59 5.64 -5.21
N LEU A 173 -14.33 5.57 -3.91
CA LEU A 173 -13.79 4.38 -3.25
C LEU A 173 -14.94 3.49 -2.81
N VAL A 174 -14.93 2.23 -3.24
CA VAL A 174 -15.90 1.21 -2.86
C VAL A 174 -15.14 -0.04 -2.46
N SER A 175 -15.29 -0.46 -1.21
CA SER A 175 -14.67 -1.68 -0.69
C SER A 175 -15.59 -2.37 0.33
N GLY A 176 -15.12 -3.48 0.91
CA GLY A 176 -15.82 -4.15 2.00
C GLY A 176 -15.96 -3.31 3.25
N GLY A 177 -15.02 -2.41 3.54
CA GLY A 177 -15.02 -1.59 4.76
C GLY A 177 -15.28 -0.09 4.53
N HIS A 178 -15.19 0.40 3.29
CA HIS A 178 -15.28 1.83 3.01
C HIS A 178 -16.09 2.12 1.75
N THR A 179 -16.91 3.17 1.80
CA THR A 179 -17.56 3.76 0.63
C THR A 179 -17.45 5.27 0.77
N GLN A 180 -16.57 5.88 -0.02
CA GLN A 180 -16.17 7.27 0.12
C GLN A 180 -16.07 7.95 -1.24
N LEU A 181 -16.52 9.21 -1.30
CA LEU A 181 -16.31 10.09 -2.43
C LEU A 181 -15.26 11.12 -2.04
N VAL A 182 -14.14 11.14 -2.75
CA VAL A 182 -12.97 11.96 -2.39
C VAL A 182 -12.52 12.78 -3.58
N ARG A 183 -12.33 14.08 -3.38
CA ARG A 183 -11.65 14.95 -4.32
C ARG A 183 -10.15 14.84 -4.06
N VAL A 184 -9.39 14.59 -5.12
CA VAL A 184 -7.94 14.44 -5.13
C VAL A 184 -7.36 15.63 -5.87
N ASP A 185 -6.82 16.61 -5.15
CA ASP A 185 -6.23 17.81 -5.73
C ASP A 185 -4.76 17.61 -6.09
N GLY A 186 -4.08 16.68 -5.42
CA GLY A 186 -2.69 16.32 -5.62
C GLY A 186 -2.30 15.16 -4.71
N LEU A 187 -1.02 14.76 -4.74
CA LEU A 187 -0.47 13.77 -3.83
C LEU A 187 -0.47 14.32 -2.39
N GLY A 188 -1.14 13.64 -1.47
CA GLY A 188 -1.30 14.09 -0.09
C GLY A 188 -2.36 15.20 0.10
N GLU A 189 -3.06 15.61 -0.96
CA GLU A 189 -4.05 16.68 -0.92
C GLU A 189 -5.43 16.11 -1.24
N TYR A 190 -6.16 15.70 -0.20
CA TYR A 190 -7.43 15.00 -0.31
C TYR A 190 -8.53 15.73 0.43
N GLN A 191 -9.70 15.85 -0.20
CA GLN A 191 -10.90 16.38 0.42
C GLN A 191 -12.01 15.34 0.39
N MET A 192 -12.47 14.90 1.56
CA MET A 192 -13.64 14.06 1.69
C MET A 192 -14.88 14.85 1.28
N LEU A 193 -15.59 14.39 0.26
CA LEU A 193 -16.84 14.98 -0.22
C LEU A 193 -18.06 14.31 0.41
N GLY A 194 -17.94 13.03 0.72
CA GLY A 194 -18.99 12.24 1.37
C GLY A 194 -18.55 10.81 1.63
N GLU A 195 -19.24 10.16 2.55
CA GLU A 195 -19.03 8.74 2.86
C GLU A 195 -20.37 8.10 3.24
N SER A 196 -20.42 6.76 3.21
CA SER A 196 -21.60 6.04 3.70
C SER A 196 -21.76 6.27 5.21
N VAL A 197 -22.98 6.48 5.65
CA VAL A 197 -23.32 6.71 7.07
C VAL A 197 -23.70 5.42 7.80
N ASP A 198 -23.79 4.32 7.09
CA ASP A 198 -24.10 2.98 7.59
C ASP A 198 -23.14 1.98 6.97
N ASP A 199 -23.60 0.86 6.43
CA ASP A 199 -22.74 -0.15 5.81
C ASP A 199 -21.98 0.40 4.60
N ALA A 200 -20.73 -0.02 4.45
CA ALA A 200 -20.04 0.13 3.18
C ALA A 200 -20.73 -0.69 2.09
N ALA A 201 -20.59 -0.30 0.84
CA ALA A 201 -21.28 -0.99 -0.27
C ALA A 201 -20.89 -2.48 -0.33
N GLY A 202 -19.60 -2.84 -0.19
CA GLY A 202 -19.16 -4.23 -0.17
C GLY A 202 -19.74 -4.99 1.02
N GLU A 203 -19.76 -4.42 2.21
CA GLU A 203 -20.37 -5.01 3.38
C GLU A 203 -21.90 -5.27 3.17
N ALA A 204 -22.58 -4.33 2.53
CA ALA A 204 -24.00 -4.50 2.20
C ALA A 204 -24.22 -5.67 1.23
N PHE A 205 -23.33 -5.86 0.24
CA PHE A 205 -23.35 -7.01 -0.65
C PHE A 205 -23.13 -8.32 0.12
N ASP A 206 -22.12 -8.39 0.98
CA ASP A 206 -21.79 -9.60 1.75
C ASP A 206 -22.92 -9.97 2.72
N LYS A 207 -23.49 -9.00 3.42
CA LYS A 207 -24.64 -9.22 4.31
C LYS A 207 -25.87 -9.74 3.53
N THR A 208 -26.13 -9.14 2.37
CA THR A 208 -27.25 -9.56 1.51
C THR A 208 -27.02 -10.96 0.97
N ALA A 209 -25.83 -11.29 0.50
CA ALA A 209 -25.47 -12.63 0.03
C ALA A 209 -25.68 -13.68 1.15
N LYS A 210 -25.21 -13.38 2.35
CA LYS A 210 -25.42 -14.24 3.52
C LYS A 210 -26.92 -14.46 3.85
N MET A 211 -27.73 -13.41 3.77
CA MET A 211 -29.19 -13.51 4.00
C MET A 211 -29.89 -14.38 2.94
N LEU A 212 -29.36 -14.40 1.72
CA LEU A 212 -29.86 -15.21 0.61
C LEU A 212 -29.30 -16.63 0.58
N GLY A 213 -28.40 -16.98 1.50
CA GLY A 213 -27.75 -18.29 1.55
C GLY A 213 -26.74 -18.50 0.40
N LEU A 214 -26.18 -17.41 -0.14
CA LEU A 214 -25.10 -17.45 -1.12
C LEU A 214 -23.74 -17.56 -0.42
N ASP A 215 -22.76 -18.07 -1.14
CA ASP A 215 -21.40 -18.26 -0.65
C ASP A 215 -20.66 -16.91 -0.45
N TYR A 216 -19.54 -16.97 0.31
CA TYR A 216 -18.58 -15.88 0.46
C TYR A 216 -17.30 -16.23 -0.33
N PRO A 217 -16.70 -15.31 -1.03
CA PRO A 217 -17.06 -13.94 -1.34
C PRO A 217 -18.11 -13.83 -2.43
#